data_9c5149c36606b9a298522bb13d508d45
#
_entry.id   9c5149c36606b9a298522bb13d508d45
#
_cell.length_a   1.000
_cell.length_b   1.000
_cell.length_c   1.000
_cell.angle_alpha   90.00
_cell.angle_beta   90.00
_cell.angle_gamma   90.00
#
_symmetry.space_group_name_H-M   'P 1'
#
loop_
_entity.id
_entity.type
_entity.pdbx_description
1 polymer ?
#
loop_
_entity_poly.entity_id
_entity_poly.type
_entity_poly.pdbx_seq_one_letter_code
_entity_poly.pdbx_strand_id
1 'polypeptide(L)'
;KLLVLIFGREDYGNVIASDDGRDAVLLSEHLESVEQGKGIKPQIKQDHITSDGTTILGGDCKAGVAAILEALEALKEDGIHRRSVQVVFTREEETGLHGARNLDLSKIIGKEAIVFDGEGPVTQITSSSPTHVRFEANITGRSAHAGVEPEKGISAIKIAADLINRLPQGRLDSETTFNIGIIEGGSVTNAVPENTIIKGEFRSHNSQVLDGIKVIVDQAVEEVRNIHSQALIEVDMTTQFAAYSLSDSGRCLNRVNNALDKLGLSLNMHPSGGGTDGNVFRLNGIDAVVVGMGSHNAHTTREYVLSLIHI
;
A
#
# COMPACT_ATOMS: atom_id res chain seq x y z
N LYS A 1 -28.88 21.33 7.89
CA LYS A 1 -27.68 22.17 8.05
C LYS A 1 -26.92 22.15 6.74
N LEU A 2 -26.47 23.29 6.24
CA LEU A 2 -25.56 23.33 5.09
C LEU A 2 -24.33 22.49 5.43
N LEU A 3 -23.85 21.69 4.46
CA LEU A 3 -22.57 20.99 4.59
C LEU A 3 -21.46 22.04 4.57
N VAL A 4 -20.92 22.35 5.73
CA VAL A 4 -19.74 23.19 5.87
C VAL A 4 -18.63 22.30 6.42
N LEU A 5 -17.63 22.01 5.60
CA LEU A 5 -16.45 21.31 6.05
C LEU A 5 -15.38 22.32 6.44
N ILE A 6 -14.77 22.12 7.60
CA ILE A 6 -13.60 22.86 8.05
C ILE A 6 -12.39 22.09 7.55
N PHE A 7 -11.65 22.71 6.63
CA PHE A 7 -10.43 22.11 6.08
C PHE A 7 -9.21 22.47 6.92
N GLY A 8 -8.34 21.51 7.13
CA GLY A 8 -7.02 21.70 7.71
C GLY A 8 -6.00 20.84 6.99
N ARG A 9 -4.83 21.43 6.70
CA ARG A 9 -3.66 20.67 6.31
C ARG A 9 -2.90 20.28 7.58
N GLU A 10 -2.57 19.02 7.68
CA GLU A 10 -1.77 18.47 8.77
C GLU A 10 -0.27 18.72 8.52
N ASP A 11 0.55 18.65 9.57
CA ASP A 11 2.00 18.92 9.48
C ASP A 11 2.71 17.95 8.51
N TYR A 12 2.29 16.69 8.45
CA TYR A 12 2.80 15.74 7.47
C TYR A 12 2.32 16.05 6.05
N GLY A 13 1.23 16.76 5.89
CA GLY A 13 0.67 17.19 4.61
C GLY A 13 -0.61 16.48 4.18
N ASN A 14 -1.18 15.61 5.02
CA ASN A 14 -2.53 15.08 4.84
C ASN A 14 -3.56 16.20 4.89
N VAL A 15 -4.70 15.99 4.26
CA VAL A 15 -5.83 16.93 4.28
C VAL A 15 -6.96 16.32 5.11
N ILE A 16 -7.40 17.03 6.13
CA ILE A 16 -8.55 16.65 6.96
C ILE A 16 -9.65 17.68 6.77
N ALA A 17 -10.86 17.22 6.47
CA ALA A 17 -12.04 18.06 6.38
C ALA A 17 -13.16 17.45 7.22
N SER A 18 -13.77 18.25 8.09
CA SER A 18 -14.80 17.78 9.02
C SER A 18 -15.97 18.75 9.06
N ASP A 19 -17.17 18.23 9.22
CA ASP A 19 -18.28 19.03 9.70
C ASP A 19 -18.25 19.13 11.25
N ASP A 20 -19.17 19.88 11.83
CA ASP A 20 -19.22 20.18 13.27
C ASP A 20 -19.77 19.03 14.16
N GLY A 21 -19.99 17.86 13.60
CA GLY A 21 -20.59 16.73 14.33
C GLY A 21 -19.58 15.86 15.06
N ARG A 22 -20.03 15.23 16.15
CA ARG A 22 -19.19 14.41 17.03
C ARG A 22 -19.13 12.92 16.69
N ASP A 23 -20.08 12.42 15.90
CA ASP A 23 -20.20 11.01 15.48
C ASP A 23 -20.11 10.92 13.96
N ALA A 24 -18.92 11.18 13.45
CA ALA A 24 -18.67 11.22 12.01
C ALA A 24 -18.38 9.82 11.44
N VAL A 25 -18.78 9.59 10.19
CA VAL A 25 -18.20 8.55 9.35
C VAL A 25 -16.98 9.14 8.67
N LEU A 26 -15.85 8.47 8.77
CA LEU A 26 -14.63 8.82 8.07
C LEU A 26 -14.68 8.28 6.64
N LEU A 27 -14.47 9.13 5.66
CA LEU A 27 -14.23 8.76 4.26
C LEU A 27 -12.76 9.04 3.97
N SER A 28 -12.04 8.06 3.47
CA SER A 28 -10.60 8.19 3.27
C SER A 28 -10.16 7.70 1.92
N GLU A 29 -9.10 8.37 1.42
CA GLU A 29 -8.44 8.06 0.17
C GLU A 29 -7.04 8.68 0.12
N HIS A 30 -6.14 8.16 -0.75
CA HIS A 30 -4.84 8.78 -0.98
C HIS A 30 -4.83 9.68 -2.22
N LEU A 31 -3.89 10.64 -2.27
CA LEU A 31 -3.87 11.67 -3.31
C LEU A 31 -2.82 11.43 -4.39
N GLU A 32 -1.77 10.70 -4.10
CA GLU A 32 -0.69 10.46 -5.06
C GLU A 32 -1.03 9.33 -6.04
N SER A 33 -0.10 9.03 -6.89
CA SER A 33 -0.09 7.89 -7.81
C SER A 33 1.35 7.40 -7.95
N VAL A 34 1.52 6.16 -8.40
CA VAL A 34 2.84 5.58 -8.69
C VAL A 34 3.52 6.24 -9.90
N GLU A 35 4.81 5.95 -10.11
CA GLU A 35 5.59 6.44 -11.25
C GLU A 35 4.98 6.02 -12.59
N GLN A 36 5.38 6.73 -13.68
CA GLN A 36 4.79 6.78 -15.01
C GLN A 36 3.44 7.53 -15.07
N GLY A 37 3.10 8.30 -14.02
CA GLY A 37 1.90 9.14 -13.92
C GLY A 37 2.10 10.60 -14.38
N LYS A 38 3.14 10.93 -15.14
CA LYS A 38 3.37 12.32 -15.64
C LYS A 38 2.79 12.51 -17.04
N GLY A 39 2.01 13.58 -17.21
CA GLY A 39 1.44 13.93 -18.51
C GLY A 39 0.32 12.99 -18.96
N ILE A 40 -0.44 12.44 -18.02
CA ILE A 40 -1.58 11.56 -18.26
C ILE A 40 -2.57 12.22 -19.22
N LYS A 41 -2.99 11.45 -20.22
CA LYS A 41 -4.01 11.87 -21.20
C LYS A 41 -5.22 10.95 -21.09
N PRO A 42 -6.23 11.33 -20.29
CA PRO A 42 -7.41 10.49 -20.09
C PRO A 42 -8.17 10.27 -21.40
N GLN A 43 -8.63 9.04 -21.61
CA GLN A 43 -9.44 8.62 -22.74
C GLN A 43 -10.79 8.13 -22.21
N ILE A 44 -11.85 8.91 -22.38
CA ILE A 44 -13.20 8.54 -21.97
C ILE A 44 -13.78 7.60 -23.03
N LYS A 45 -14.11 6.39 -22.62
CA LYS A 45 -14.80 5.37 -23.40
C LYS A 45 -16.28 5.31 -22.98
N GLN A 46 -17.04 4.43 -23.60
CA GLN A 46 -18.48 4.30 -23.32
C GLN A 46 -18.74 3.86 -21.86
N ASP A 47 -17.92 2.96 -21.33
CA ASP A 47 -18.12 2.28 -20.04
C ASP A 47 -16.94 2.41 -19.07
N HIS A 48 -15.83 3.00 -19.50
CA HIS A 48 -14.63 3.15 -18.68
C HIS A 48 -13.75 4.32 -19.14
N ILE A 49 -12.80 4.70 -18.30
CA ILE A 49 -11.79 5.70 -18.58
C ILE A 49 -10.42 5.01 -18.54
N THR A 50 -9.57 5.28 -19.53
CA THR A 50 -8.17 4.80 -19.60
C THR A 50 -7.22 5.96 -19.77
N SER A 51 -5.90 5.71 -19.71
CA SER A 51 -4.90 6.59 -20.31
C SER A 51 -4.81 6.36 -21.84
N ASP A 52 -3.91 7.08 -22.52
CA ASP A 52 -3.58 6.81 -23.92
C ASP A 52 -2.66 5.58 -24.10
N GLY A 53 -2.34 4.87 -23.02
CA GLY A 53 -1.48 3.67 -22.99
C GLY A 53 0.01 3.97 -22.82
N THR A 54 0.41 5.25 -22.80
CA THR A 54 1.82 5.65 -22.57
C THR A 54 2.14 5.85 -21.09
N THR A 55 1.12 6.05 -20.26
CA THR A 55 1.22 6.25 -18.81
C THR A 55 0.19 5.36 -18.09
N ILE A 56 0.29 5.27 -16.77
CA ILE A 56 -0.86 4.86 -15.94
C ILE A 56 -2.01 5.85 -16.11
N LEU A 57 -3.21 5.49 -15.66
CA LEU A 57 -4.35 6.44 -15.59
C LEU A 57 -4.29 7.26 -14.29
N GLY A 58 -3.82 6.68 -13.18
CA GLY A 58 -3.90 7.25 -11.84
C GLY A 58 -5.32 7.22 -11.29
N GLY A 59 -6.13 6.27 -11.75
CA GLY A 59 -7.44 5.95 -11.20
C GLY A 59 -7.34 5.46 -9.77
N ASP A 60 -6.28 4.76 -9.48
CA ASP A 60 -5.75 4.46 -8.16
C ASP A 60 -4.95 5.68 -7.63
N CYS A 61 -5.48 6.53 -6.68
CA CYS A 61 -6.83 6.36 -6.11
C CYS A 61 -7.77 7.56 -6.40
N LYS A 62 -7.61 8.23 -7.53
CA LYS A 62 -8.41 9.42 -7.85
C LYS A 62 -9.88 9.10 -8.15
N ALA A 63 -10.20 7.83 -8.46
CA ALA A 63 -11.58 7.38 -8.57
C ALA A 63 -12.30 7.49 -7.22
N GLY A 64 -11.66 7.04 -6.14
CA GLY A 64 -12.19 7.17 -4.77
C GLY A 64 -12.29 8.63 -4.33
N VAL A 65 -11.25 9.45 -4.62
CA VAL A 65 -11.31 10.90 -4.34
C VAL A 65 -12.52 11.55 -5.05
N ALA A 66 -12.73 11.25 -6.34
CA ALA A 66 -13.85 11.79 -7.10
C ALA A 66 -15.20 11.35 -6.52
N ALA A 67 -15.33 10.08 -6.14
CA ALA A 67 -16.55 9.56 -5.52
C ALA A 67 -16.86 10.24 -4.18
N ILE A 68 -15.86 10.49 -3.34
CA ILE A 68 -16.02 11.21 -2.07
C ILE A 68 -16.49 12.65 -2.34
N LEU A 69 -15.83 13.35 -3.26
CA LEU A 69 -16.16 14.76 -3.57
C LEU A 69 -17.57 14.89 -4.15
N GLU A 70 -17.96 14.02 -5.08
CA GLU A 70 -19.29 13.97 -5.67
C GLU A 70 -20.36 13.68 -4.60
N ALA A 71 -20.12 12.71 -3.72
CA ALA A 71 -21.03 12.40 -2.64
C ALA A 71 -21.25 13.60 -1.69
N LEU A 72 -20.19 14.36 -1.41
CA LEU A 72 -20.28 15.58 -0.58
C LEU A 72 -21.05 16.68 -1.27
N GLU A 73 -20.88 16.86 -2.59
CA GLU A 73 -21.62 17.85 -3.38
C GLU A 73 -23.10 17.50 -3.44
N ALA A 74 -23.43 16.25 -3.76
CA ALA A 74 -24.82 15.76 -3.78
C ALA A 74 -25.51 15.92 -2.40
N LEU A 75 -24.85 15.56 -1.31
CA LEU A 75 -25.37 15.75 0.04
C LEU A 75 -25.63 17.22 0.39
N LYS A 76 -24.84 18.14 -0.14
CA LYS A 76 -25.03 19.57 0.04
C LYS A 76 -26.20 20.09 -0.78
N GLU A 77 -26.35 19.67 -2.04
CA GLU A 77 -27.41 20.06 -2.95
C GLU A 77 -28.79 19.56 -2.47
N ASP A 78 -28.86 18.32 -2.07
CA ASP A 78 -30.08 17.68 -1.60
C ASP A 78 -30.57 18.21 -0.23
N GLY A 79 -29.67 18.83 0.54
CA GLY A 79 -30.00 19.35 1.87
C GLY A 79 -30.44 18.28 2.88
N ILE A 80 -30.09 17.03 2.64
CA ILE A 80 -30.54 15.88 3.42
C ILE A 80 -29.93 15.92 4.83
N HIS A 81 -30.77 15.68 5.85
CA HIS A 81 -30.29 15.46 7.22
C HIS A 81 -29.54 14.13 7.29
N ARG A 82 -28.28 14.17 7.65
CA ARG A 82 -27.38 13.03 7.65
C ARG A 82 -26.50 12.98 8.90
N ARG A 83 -25.84 11.86 9.11
CA ARG A 83 -24.74 11.73 10.05
C ARG A 83 -23.57 12.64 9.61
N SER A 84 -22.79 13.10 10.56
CA SER A 84 -21.58 13.87 10.29
C SER A 84 -20.59 13.09 9.45
N VAL A 85 -19.84 13.80 8.62
CA VAL A 85 -18.81 13.23 7.74
C VAL A 85 -17.47 13.90 8.07
N GLN A 86 -16.46 13.10 8.16
CA GLN A 86 -15.07 13.54 8.17
C GLN A 86 -14.38 12.94 6.94
N VAL A 87 -13.57 13.73 6.26
CA VAL A 87 -12.78 13.26 5.12
C VAL A 87 -11.31 13.35 5.47
N VAL A 88 -10.56 12.33 5.12
CA VAL A 88 -9.10 12.31 5.21
C VAL A 88 -8.54 11.94 3.85
N PHE A 89 -7.79 12.85 3.26
CA PHE A 89 -6.96 12.55 2.10
C PHE A 89 -5.51 12.46 2.55
N THR A 90 -4.93 11.28 2.37
CA THR A 90 -3.55 10.97 2.74
C THR A 90 -2.59 11.20 1.58
N ARG A 91 -1.32 11.13 1.88
CA ARG A 91 -0.22 11.13 0.92
C ARG A 91 0.73 9.98 1.20
N GLU A 92 1.49 9.57 0.18
CA GLU A 92 2.52 8.52 0.32
C GLU A 92 1.97 7.18 0.85
N GLU A 93 0.75 6.84 0.43
CA GLU A 93 0.16 5.52 0.65
C GLU A 93 1.00 4.47 -0.06
N GLU A 94 1.27 4.67 -1.34
CA GLU A 94 1.95 3.79 -2.28
C GLU A 94 3.41 3.45 -1.90
N THR A 95 3.99 4.24 -1.04
CA THR A 95 5.37 4.05 -0.56
C THR A 95 5.46 3.42 0.83
N GLY A 96 4.32 3.00 1.41
CA GLY A 96 4.24 2.29 2.69
C GLY A 96 3.34 2.95 3.72
N LEU A 97 2.19 3.49 3.30
CA LEU A 97 1.14 4.07 4.12
C LEU A 97 1.65 5.24 5.00
N HIS A 98 2.64 5.99 4.49
CA HIS A 98 3.31 7.01 5.29
C HIS A 98 2.36 8.10 5.76
N GLY A 99 1.42 8.55 4.92
CA GLY A 99 0.42 9.54 5.28
C GLY A 99 -0.44 9.09 6.46
N ALA A 100 -1.05 7.92 6.34
CA ALA A 100 -1.90 7.38 7.42
C ALA A 100 -1.10 7.10 8.70
N ARG A 101 0.13 6.60 8.60
CA ARG A 101 1.00 6.31 9.75
C ARG A 101 1.44 7.57 10.51
N ASN A 102 1.53 8.71 9.83
CA ASN A 102 1.89 10.00 10.42
C ASN A 102 0.66 10.89 10.65
N LEU A 103 -0.56 10.35 10.51
CA LEU A 103 -1.80 11.07 10.75
C LEU A 103 -1.96 11.44 12.22
N ASP A 104 -2.26 12.69 12.51
CA ASP A 104 -2.62 13.12 13.86
C ASP A 104 -4.01 12.59 14.24
N LEU A 105 -4.01 11.42 14.88
CA LEU A 105 -5.23 10.73 15.29
C LEU A 105 -6.09 11.52 16.29
N SER A 106 -5.53 12.54 16.97
CA SER A 106 -6.30 13.40 17.85
C SER A 106 -7.33 14.26 17.10
N LYS A 107 -7.10 14.47 15.79
CA LYS A 107 -8.01 15.18 14.89
C LYS A 107 -9.07 14.27 14.25
N ILE A 108 -8.96 12.96 14.47
CA ILE A 108 -9.91 11.99 13.89
C ILE A 108 -11.08 11.77 14.85
N ILE A 109 -12.25 12.17 14.40
CA ILE A 109 -13.50 12.08 15.15
C ILE A 109 -14.21 10.74 14.87
N GLY A 110 -14.14 10.29 13.61
CA GLY A 110 -14.78 9.07 13.13
C GLY A 110 -14.23 7.82 13.79
N LYS A 111 -15.12 6.91 14.21
CA LYS A 111 -14.76 5.58 14.73
C LYS A 111 -15.08 4.47 13.73
N GLU A 112 -15.71 4.82 12.63
CA GLU A 112 -15.99 3.97 11.48
C GLU A 112 -15.40 4.66 10.26
N ALA A 113 -14.64 3.95 9.42
CA ALA A 113 -14.00 4.48 8.23
C ALA A 113 -14.37 3.66 6.98
N ILE A 114 -14.68 4.35 5.89
CA ILE A 114 -14.78 3.74 4.56
C ILE A 114 -13.60 4.26 3.74
N VAL A 115 -12.76 3.33 3.29
CA VAL A 115 -11.58 3.60 2.48
C VAL A 115 -11.90 3.14 1.05
N PHE A 116 -11.81 4.04 0.08
CA PHE A 116 -12.22 3.78 -1.30
C PHE A 116 -11.04 3.32 -2.18
N ASP A 117 -10.22 2.43 -1.63
CA ASP A 117 -8.94 1.97 -2.16
C ASP A 117 -8.94 0.46 -2.48
N GLY A 118 -10.11 -0.06 -2.76
CA GLY A 118 -10.26 -1.45 -3.18
C GLY A 118 -10.29 -1.61 -4.69
N GLU A 119 -9.74 -2.70 -5.18
CA GLU A 119 -9.91 -3.10 -6.58
C GLU A 119 -11.35 -3.51 -6.89
N GLY A 120 -11.74 -3.39 -8.16
CA GLY A 120 -13.02 -3.88 -8.66
C GLY A 120 -14.22 -3.03 -8.26
N PRO A 121 -15.45 -3.57 -8.40
CA PRO A 121 -16.68 -2.82 -8.18
C PRO A 121 -16.90 -2.48 -6.70
N VAL A 122 -17.76 -1.48 -6.44
CA VAL A 122 -18.12 -1.03 -5.08
C VAL A 122 -18.68 -2.13 -4.17
N THR A 123 -19.17 -3.21 -4.75
CA THR A 123 -19.64 -4.40 -4.02
C THR A 123 -18.51 -5.27 -3.49
N GLN A 124 -17.29 -5.09 -3.98
CA GLN A 124 -16.13 -5.85 -3.55
C GLN A 124 -15.54 -5.21 -2.30
N ILE A 125 -15.51 -5.98 -1.23
CA ILE A 125 -15.03 -5.54 0.08
C ILE A 125 -13.78 -6.34 0.44
N THR A 126 -12.71 -5.65 0.82
CA THR A 126 -11.49 -6.31 1.30
C THR A 126 -11.74 -6.96 2.65
N SER A 127 -11.84 -8.28 2.66
CA SER A 127 -12.13 -9.07 3.88
C SER A 127 -10.93 -9.20 4.81
N SER A 128 -9.72 -9.18 4.25
CA SER A 128 -8.48 -9.26 5.01
C SER A 128 -7.30 -8.69 4.21
N SER A 129 -6.28 -8.27 4.94
CA SER A 129 -5.02 -7.77 4.39
C SER A 129 -3.85 -8.42 5.13
N PRO A 130 -2.72 -8.73 4.46
CA PRO A 130 -1.57 -9.36 5.09
C PRO A 130 -0.78 -8.37 5.95
N THR A 131 0.13 -8.89 6.77
CA THR A 131 1.26 -8.09 7.27
C THR A 131 2.31 -7.98 6.17
N HIS A 132 2.85 -6.80 5.98
CA HIS A 132 3.94 -6.50 5.06
C HIS A 132 5.22 -6.18 5.84
N VAL A 133 6.29 -6.90 5.54
CA VAL A 133 7.62 -6.65 6.09
C VAL A 133 8.57 -6.30 4.95
N ARG A 134 9.18 -5.14 5.03
CA ARG A 134 10.28 -4.73 4.16
C ARG A 134 11.58 -5.35 4.66
N PHE A 135 12.40 -5.81 3.74
CA PHE A 135 13.73 -6.33 3.97
C PHE A 135 14.75 -5.51 3.19
N GLU A 136 15.85 -5.12 3.85
CA GLU A 136 16.99 -4.45 3.20
C GLU A 136 18.30 -5.05 3.74
N ALA A 137 19.18 -5.44 2.82
CA ALA A 137 20.53 -5.91 3.17
C ALA A 137 21.59 -5.02 2.52
N ASN A 138 22.45 -4.45 3.35
CA ASN A 138 23.60 -3.66 2.93
C ASN A 138 24.87 -4.51 3.08
N ILE A 139 25.60 -4.69 1.98
CA ILE A 139 26.78 -5.54 1.92
C ILE A 139 27.98 -4.68 1.56
N THR A 140 29.00 -4.70 2.44
CA THR A 140 30.26 -4.00 2.23
C THR A 140 31.39 -5.01 2.18
N GLY A 141 32.06 -5.09 1.04
CA GLY A 141 33.26 -5.87 0.80
C GLY A 141 34.50 -5.01 0.80
N ARG A 142 35.36 -5.18 -0.23
CA ARG A 142 36.56 -4.41 -0.40
C ARG A 142 36.91 -4.25 -1.88
N SER A 143 37.11 -3.01 -2.31
CA SER A 143 37.54 -2.70 -3.68
C SER A 143 38.97 -3.16 -3.98
N ALA A 144 39.22 -3.56 -5.22
CA ALA A 144 40.52 -3.83 -5.77
C ALA A 144 40.50 -3.68 -7.30
N HIS A 145 41.68 -3.53 -7.93
CA HIS A 145 41.73 -3.50 -9.40
C HIS A 145 41.47 -4.89 -9.98
N ALA A 146 40.40 -5.04 -10.75
CA ALA A 146 39.92 -6.36 -11.19
C ALA A 146 40.91 -7.11 -12.11
N GLY A 147 41.77 -6.39 -12.83
CA GLY A 147 42.75 -7.00 -13.75
C GLY A 147 44.19 -7.08 -13.21
N VAL A 148 44.47 -6.50 -12.02
CA VAL A 148 45.84 -6.44 -11.46
C VAL A 148 45.95 -7.26 -10.18
N GLU A 149 45.02 -7.08 -9.25
CA GLU A 149 45.10 -7.69 -7.92
C GLU A 149 43.69 -8.06 -7.39
N PRO A 150 42.85 -8.78 -8.19
CA PRO A 150 41.50 -9.11 -7.81
C PRO A 150 41.41 -9.92 -6.49
N GLU A 151 42.46 -10.67 -6.15
CA GLU A 151 42.56 -11.46 -4.91
C GLU A 151 42.58 -10.60 -3.63
N LYS A 152 42.92 -9.30 -3.73
CA LYS A 152 42.85 -8.35 -2.63
C LYS A 152 41.43 -7.81 -2.41
N GLY A 153 40.56 -7.98 -3.40
CA GLY A 153 39.18 -7.54 -3.36
C GLY A 153 38.23 -8.53 -2.67
N ILE A 154 37.09 -8.02 -2.22
CA ILE A 154 35.95 -8.80 -1.70
C ILE A 154 34.73 -8.28 -2.41
N SER A 155 34.17 -9.08 -3.32
CA SER A 155 33.06 -8.66 -4.17
C SER A 155 31.72 -8.67 -3.43
N ALA A 156 31.18 -7.50 -3.13
CA ALA A 156 29.86 -7.35 -2.52
C ALA A 156 28.74 -7.89 -3.42
N ILE A 157 28.85 -7.78 -4.75
CA ILE A 157 27.87 -8.37 -5.69
C ILE A 157 27.86 -9.90 -5.58
N LYS A 158 29.02 -10.55 -5.47
CA LYS A 158 29.09 -12.01 -5.31
C LYS A 158 28.46 -12.47 -4.00
N ILE A 159 28.69 -11.73 -2.93
CA ILE A 159 28.07 -12.00 -1.62
C ILE A 159 26.54 -11.79 -1.67
N ALA A 160 26.10 -10.73 -2.34
CA ALA A 160 24.67 -10.48 -2.56
C ALA A 160 23.99 -11.64 -3.31
N ALA A 161 24.61 -12.13 -4.38
CA ALA A 161 24.11 -13.28 -5.13
C ALA A 161 24.03 -14.56 -4.27
N ASP A 162 25.03 -14.76 -3.38
CA ASP A 162 25.06 -15.88 -2.45
C ASP A 162 23.93 -15.79 -1.42
N LEU A 163 23.67 -14.61 -0.89
CA LEU A 163 22.53 -14.37 0.02
C LEU A 163 21.18 -14.59 -0.69
N ILE A 164 20.99 -14.03 -1.89
CA ILE A 164 19.73 -14.16 -2.64
C ILE A 164 19.41 -15.62 -2.93
N ASN A 165 20.40 -16.43 -3.26
CA ASN A 165 20.21 -17.86 -3.55
C ASN A 165 19.76 -18.68 -2.33
N ARG A 166 19.92 -18.18 -1.12
CA ARG A 166 19.46 -18.83 0.13
C ARG A 166 18.10 -18.36 0.59
N LEU A 167 17.61 -17.23 0.05
CA LEU A 167 16.32 -16.67 0.42
C LEU A 167 15.19 -17.31 -0.37
N PRO A 168 14.01 -17.50 0.23
CA PRO A 168 12.84 -17.95 -0.51
C PRO A 168 12.43 -16.88 -1.54
N GLN A 169 11.81 -17.31 -2.63
CA GLN A 169 11.33 -16.41 -3.68
C GLN A 169 9.95 -16.79 -4.17
N GLY A 170 9.14 -15.78 -4.51
CA GLY A 170 7.83 -15.94 -5.11
C GLY A 170 6.74 -16.25 -4.10
N ARG A 171 5.76 -17.04 -4.53
CA ARG A 171 4.64 -17.47 -3.67
C ARG A 171 5.05 -18.73 -2.89
N LEU A 172 5.06 -18.59 -1.57
CA LEU A 172 5.48 -19.67 -0.67
C LEU A 172 4.32 -20.59 -0.27
N ASP A 173 3.13 -20.01 -0.13
CA ASP A 173 1.86 -20.71 0.09
C ASP A 173 0.69 -19.85 -0.43
N SER A 174 -0.56 -20.24 -0.15
CA SER A 174 -1.75 -19.52 -0.63
C SER A 174 -1.83 -18.05 -0.15
N GLU A 175 -1.20 -17.74 1.00
CA GLU A 175 -1.33 -16.45 1.71
C GLU A 175 0.02 -15.75 1.94
N THR A 176 1.13 -16.34 1.44
CA THR A 176 2.48 -15.87 1.75
C THR A 176 3.29 -15.66 0.48
N THR A 177 3.95 -14.53 0.41
CA THR A 177 4.88 -14.18 -0.68
C THR A 177 6.20 -13.65 -0.13
N PHE A 178 7.28 -13.84 -0.88
CA PHE A 178 8.59 -13.25 -0.66
C PHE A 178 9.15 -12.76 -2.00
N ASN A 179 9.67 -11.55 -2.05
CA ASN A 179 10.21 -10.97 -3.26
C ASN A 179 11.50 -10.17 -2.99
N ILE A 180 12.51 -10.36 -3.81
CA ILE A 180 13.64 -9.44 -3.94
C ILE A 180 13.38 -8.59 -5.17
N GLY A 181 13.05 -7.31 -4.95
CA GLY A 181 12.63 -6.39 -6.01
C GLY A 181 13.79 -5.55 -6.57
N ILE A 182 14.83 -5.30 -5.76
CA ILE A 182 15.94 -4.42 -6.14
C ILE A 182 17.26 -5.06 -5.72
N ILE A 183 18.24 -4.99 -6.62
CA ILE A 183 19.66 -5.19 -6.35
C ILE A 183 20.45 -4.07 -7.03
N GLU A 184 21.27 -3.38 -6.27
CA GLU A 184 22.12 -2.29 -6.76
C GLU A 184 23.53 -2.48 -6.25
N GLY A 185 24.53 -2.41 -7.12
CA GLY A 185 25.92 -2.58 -6.68
C GLY A 185 26.95 -2.34 -7.76
N GLY A 186 28.20 -2.03 -7.30
CA GLY A 186 29.30 -1.67 -8.18
C GLY A 186 29.19 -0.26 -8.78
N SER A 187 30.29 0.23 -9.34
CA SER A 187 30.36 1.55 -9.99
C SER A 187 31.04 1.50 -11.35
N VAL A 188 32.04 0.61 -11.52
CA VAL A 188 32.83 0.45 -12.74
C VAL A 188 33.16 -1.02 -12.98
N THR A 189 33.41 -1.41 -14.23
CA THR A 189 33.63 -2.81 -14.62
C THR A 189 35.03 -3.31 -14.31
N ASN A 190 36.01 -2.41 -14.11
CA ASN A 190 37.40 -2.77 -13.86
C ASN A 190 37.80 -2.71 -12.37
N ALA A 191 36.85 -2.61 -11.47
CA ALA A 191 37.06 -2.72 -10.02
C ALA A 191 36.21 -3.83 -9.42
N VAL A 192 36.71 -4.52 -8.41
CA VAL A 192 35.93 -5.40 -7.56
C VAL A 192 34.89 -4.54 -6.79
N PRO A 193 33.58 -4.84 -6.87
CA PRO A 193 32.56 -4.00 -6.26
C PRO A 193 32.59 -4.10 -4.73
N GLU A 194 32.73 -2.94 -4.09
CA GLU A 194 32.81 -2.83 -2.63
C GLU A 194 31.42 -2.83 -1.97
N ASN A 195 30.42 -2.21 -2.60
CA ASN A 195 29.10 -2.06 -2.02
C ASN A 195 28.02 -2.66 -2.90
N THR A 196 27.03 -3.29 -2.25
CA THR A 196 25.80 -3.78 -2.88
C THR A 196 24.65 -3.69 -1.88
N ILE A 197 23.48 -3.26 -2.37
CA ILE A 197 22.25 -3.20 -1.61
C ILE A 197 21.24 -4.16 -2.24
N ILE A 198 20.55 -4.93 -1.41
CA ILE A 198 19.40 -5.77 -1.78
C ILE A 198 18.19 -5.21 -1.06
N LYS A 199 17.07 -5.02 -1.79
CA LYS A 199 15.78 -4.66 -1.17
C LYS A 199 14.71 -5.63 -1.63
N GLY A 200 13.89 -6.03 -0.67
CA GLY A 200 12.80 -6.95 -0.88
C GLY A 200 11.70 -6.77 0.15
N GLU A 201 10.71 -7.61 0.04
CA GLU A 201 9.57 -7.66 0.94
C GLU A 201 9.06 -9.08 1.11
N PHE A 202 8.34 -9.31 2.18
CA PHE A 202 7.53 -10.51 2.35
C PHE A 202 6.23 -10.18 3.07
N ARG A 203 5.19 -10.92 2.69
CA ARG A 203 3.82 -10.71 3.19
C ARG A 203 3.20 -12.04 3.59
N SER A 204 2.41 -12.01 4.66
CA SER A 204 1.55 -13.14 5.03
C SER A 204 0.37 -12.67 5.89
N HIS A 205 -0.75 -13.37 5.77
CA HIS A 205 -1.87 -13.23 6.70
C HIS A 205 -1.61 -13.95 8.03
N ASN A 206 -0.62 -14.85 8.08
CA ASN A 206 -0.26 -15.64 9.26
C ASN A 206 1.02 -15.12 9.92
N SER A 207 0.90 -14.59 11.14
CA SER A 207 2.03 -14.05 11.90
C SER A 207 3.09 -15.10 12.24
N GLN A 208 2.72 -16.35 12.48
CA GLN A 208 3.67 -17.43 12.77
C GLN A 208 4.52 -17.77 11.54
N VAL A 209 3.92 -17.73 10.34
CA VAL A 209 4.65 -17.91 9.09
C VAL A 209 5.64 -16.77 8.87
N LEU A 210 5.23 -15.52 9.14
CA LEU A 210 6.13 -14.36 9.07
C LEU A 210 7.32 -14.48 10.01
N ASP A 211 7.10 -14.91 11.24
CA ASP A 211 8.18 -15.11 12.21
C ASP A 211 9.13 -16.24 11.73
N GLY A 212 8.57 -17.30 11.12
CA GLY A 212 9.36 -18.35 10.46
C GLY A 212 10.22 -17.80 9.32
N ILE A 213 9.69 -16.90 8.48
CA ILE A 213 10.44 -16.28 7.39
C ILE A 213 11.58 -15.41 7.93
N LYS A 214 11.34 -14.62 8.98
CA LYS A 214 12.41 -13.83 9.64
C LYS A 214 13.56 -14.72 10.09
N VAL A 215 13.24 -15.87 10.71
CA VAL A 215 14.27 -16.86 11.12
C VAL A 215 15.04 -17.41 9.91
N ILE A 216 14.37 -17.71 8.79
CA ILE A 216 15.02 -18.17 7.56
C ILE A 216 15.97 -17.08 7.03
N VAL A 217 15.55 -15.83 7.02
CA VAL A 217 16.39 -14.69 6.59
C VAL A 217 17.61 -14.55 7.51
N ASP A 218 17.43 -14.58 8.82
CA ASP A 218 18.53 -14.47 9.79
C ASP A 218 19.52 -15.62 9.64
N GLN A 219 19.06 -16.85 9.44
CA GLN A 219 19.92 -18.02 9.21
C GLN A 219 20.71 -17.88 7.91
N ALA A 220 20.06 -17.46 6.80
CA ALA A 220 20.74 -17.24 5.53
C ALA A 220 21.85 -16.17 5.66
N VAL A 221 21.55 -15.10 6.38
CA VAL A 221 22.52 -14.00 6.65
C VAL A 221 23.71 -14.52 7.46
N GLU A 222 23.47 -15.29 8.52
CA GLU A 222 24.56 -15.86 9.35
C GLU A 222 25.40 -16.86 8.58
N GLU A 223 24.82 -17.70 7.73
CA GLU A 223 25.57 -18.60 6.86
C GLU A 223 26.49 -17.83 5.91
N VAL A 224 25.97 -16.77 5.28
CA VAL A 224 26.75 -15.93 4.34
C VAL A 224 27.85 -15.16 5.09
N ARG A 225 27.58 -14.63 6.30
CA ARG A 225 28.59 -14.01 7.17
C ARG A 225 29.73 -14.95 7.51
N ASN A 226 29.42 -16.21 7.82
CA ASN A 226 30.43 -17.23 8.13
C ASN A 226 31.31 -17.56 6.94
N ILE A 227 30.74 -17.63 5.72
CA ILE A 227 31.48 -17.89 4.49
C ILE A 227 32.34 -16.68 4.08
N HIS A 228 31.80 -15.47 4.25
CA HIS A 228 32.42 -14.21 3.84
C HIS A 228 32.82 -13.34 5.04
N SER A 229 33.55 -13.94 5.99
CA SER A 229 33.87 -13.34 7.30
C SER A 229 34.61 -12.01 7.27
N GLN A 230 35.17 -11.60 6.11
CA GLN A 230 35.85 -10.32 5.91
C GLN A 230 34.92 -9.22 5.37
N ALA A 231 33.68 -9.54 5.04
CA ALA A 231 32.67 -8.58 4.60
C ALA A 231 31.76 -8.16 5.77
N LEU A 232 31.22 -6.96 5.69
CA LEU A 232 30.14 -6.52 6.57
C LEU A 232 28.81 -6.75 5.87
N ILE A 233 27.86 -7.37 6.56
CA ILE A 233 26.50 -7.58 6.07
C ILE A 233 25.54 -7.07 7.16
N GLU A 234 24.83 -5.99 6.86
CA GLU A 234 23.83 -5.40 7.73
C GLU A 234 22.45 -5.64 7.14
N VAL A 235 21.52 -6.11 7.96
CA VAL A 235 20.15 -6.42 7.52
C VAL A 235 19.16 -5.72 8.41
N ASP A 236 18.18 -5.08 7.78
CA ASP A 236 17.01 -4.50 8.43
C ASP A 236 15.73 -5.18 7.93
N MET A 237 14.82 -5.48 8.84
CA MET A 237 13.48 -5.98 8.57
C MET A 237 12.47 -5.13 9.30
N THR A 238 11.75 -4.30 8.56
CA THR A 238 10.78 -3.35 9.13
C THR A 238 9.36 -3.68 8.72
N THR A 239 8.46 -3.88 9.70
CA THR A 239 7.02 -4.05 9.43
C THR A 239 6.43 -2.72 8.96
N GLN A 240 5.90 -2.72 7.74
CA GLN A 240 5.26 -1.55 7.14
C GLN A 240 3.83 -1.40 7.63
N PHE A 241 3.05 -2.47 7.62
CA PHE A 241 1.71 -2.53 8.19
C PHE A 241 1.39 -3.95 8.68
N ALA A 242 0.42 -4.03 9.59
CA ALA A 242 -0.02 -5.29 10.19
C ALA A 242 -1.27 -5.85 9.47
N ALA A 243 -1.40 -7.17 9.48
CA ALA A 243 -2.56 -7.86 8.98
C ALA A 243 -3.83 -7.51 9.75
N TYR A 244 -4.96 -7.54 9.05
CA TYR A 244 -6.27 -7.59 9.66
C TYR A 244 -7.19 -8.59 8.94
N SER A 245 -8.26 -8.99 9.63
CA SER A 245 -9.40 -9.69 9.05
C SER A 245 -10.67 -9.03 9.57
N LEU A 246 -11.66 -8.82 8.69
CA LEU A 246 -12.95 -8.27 9.08
C LEU A 246 -13.75 -9.31 9.87
N SER A 247 -14.44 -8.84 10.90
CA SER A 247 -15.46 -9.62 11.59
C SER A 247 -16.81 -9.39 10.92
N ASP A 248 -17.60 -10.43 10.73
CA ASP A 248 -18.97 -10.36 10.19
C ASP A 248 -19.89 -9.45 11.00
N SER A 249 -19.53 -9.14 12.25
CA SER A 249 -20.29 -8.27 13.15
C SER A 249 -19.79 -6.82 13.21
N GLY A 250 -18.84 -6.42 12.36
CA GLY A 250 -18.30 -5.05 12.30
C GLY A 250 -19.39 -4.02 11.99
N ARG A 251 -19.42 -2.91 12.75
CA ARG A 251 -20.46 -1.87 12.55
C ARG A 251 -20.33 -1.18 11.21
N CYS A 252 -19.10 -0.89 10.79
CA CYS A 252 -18.83 -0.28 9.50
C CYS A 252 -19.21 -1.22 8.35
N LEU A 253 -18.86 -2.50 8.43
CA LEU A 253 -19.25 -3.50 7.44
C LEU A 253 -20.77 -3.62 7.31
N ASN A 254 -21.50 -3.69 8.44
CA ASN A 254 -22.96 -3.71 8.44
C ASN A 254 -23.56 -2.45 7.81
N ARG A 255 -22.94 -1.28 8.00
CA ARG A 255 -23.36 -0.02 7.36
C ARG A 255 -23.18 -0.08 5.86
N VAL A 256 -22.02 -0.54 5.38
CA VAL A 256 -21.75 -0.72 3.95
C VAL A 256 -22.73 -1.72 3.34
N ASN A 257 -22.95 -2.87 3.98
CA ASN A 257 -23.90 -3.87 3.51
C ASN A 257 -25.33 -3.31 3.41
N ASN A 258 -25.79 -2.59 4.44
CA ASN A 258 -27.11 -1.95 4.41
C ASN A 258 -27.25 -0.89 3.30
N ALA A 259 -26.17 -0.20 2.95
CA ALA A 259 -26.18 0.75 1.84
C ALA A 259 -26.26 0.03 0.49
N LEU A 260 -25.50 -1.04 0.30
CA LEU A 260 -25.55 -1.89 -0.90
C LEU A 260 -26.94 -2.54 -1.08
N ASP A 261 -27.51 -3.08 -0.01
CA ASP A 261 -28.85 -3.69 -0.03
C ASP A 261 -29.92 -2.69 -0.50
N LYS A 262 -29.85 -1.43 -0.07
CA LYS A 262 -30.78 -0.37 -0.52
C LYS A 262 -30.64 -0.04 -2.01
N LEU A 263 -29.48 -0.32 -2.59
CA LEU A 263 -29.19 -0.18 -4.01
C LEU A 263 -29.51 -1.44 -4.81
N GLY A 264 -29.98 -2.52 -4.14
CA GLY A 264 -30.20 -3.82 -4.76
C GLY A 264 -28.91 -4.57 -5.14
N LEU A 265 -27.79 -4.21 -4.49
CA LEU A 265 -26.46 -4.78 -4.72
C LEU A 265 -26.10 -5.74 -3.58
N SER A 266 -25.39 -6.81 -3.90
CA SER A 266 -24.93 -7.80 -2.92
C SER A 266 -23.46 -7.60 -2.61
N LEU A 267 -23.11 -7.61 -1.32
CA LEU A 267 -21.75 -7.52 -0.83
C LEU A 267 -20.95 -8.78 -1.21
N ASN A 268 -19.71 -8.60 -1.64
CA ASN A 268 -18.79 -9.67 -2.01
C ASN A 268 -17.44 -9.49 -1.29
N MET A 269 -17.09 -10.45 -0.44
CA MET A 269 -15.88 -10.40 0.39
C MET A 269 -14.68 -11.04 -0.31
N HIS A 270 -13.57 -10.30 -0.42
CA HIS A 270 -12.32 -10.78 -1.02
C HIS A 270 -11.10 -10.50 -0.14
N PRO A 271 -10.20 -11.48 0.06
CA PRO A 271 -8.91 -11.20 0.68
C PRO A 271 -8.03 -10.38 -0.27
N SER A 272 -7.28 -9.43 0.26
CA SER A 272 -6.27 -8.67 -0.47
C SER A 272 -4.86 -9.22 -0.21
N GLY A 273 -4.00 -9.16 -1.22
CA GLY A 273 -2.55 -9.37 -1.08
C GLY A 273 -1.79 -8.09 -0.73
N GLY A 274 -2.46 -6.94 -0.77
CA GLY A 274 -1.93 -5.61 -0.46
C GLY A 274 -2.45 -5.06 0.87
N GLY A 275 -1.91 -3.89 1.25
CA GLY A 275 -2.40 -3.08 2.35
C GLY A 275 -2.90 -1.76 1.83
N THR A 276 -3.70 -1.07 2.63
CA THR A 276 -4.22 0.26 2.38
C THR A 276 -4.18 1.07 3.68
N ASP A 277 -4.54 2.33 3.64
CA ASP A 277 -4.71 3.14 4.86
C ASP A 277 -5.69 2.50 5.86
N GLY A 278 -6.59 1.64 5.39
CA GLY A 278 -7.46 0.83 6.23
C GLY A 278 -6.71 -0.02 7.26
N ASN A 279 -5.51 -0.52 6.95
CA ASN A 279 -4.66 -1.24 7.88
C ASN A 279 -4.26 -0.36 9.08
N VAL A 280 -3.86 0.88 8.79
CA VAL A 280 -3.43 1.84 9.82
C VAL A 280 -4.61 2.27 10.67
N PHE A 281 -5.76 2.54 10.07
CA PHE A 281 -6.97 2.90 10.80
C PHE A 281 -7.40 1.78 11.76
N ARG A 282 -7.41 0.53 11.29
CA ARG A 282 -7.78 -0.61 12.14
C ARG A 282 -6.80 -0.84 13.28
N LEU A 283 -5.50 -0.70 13.02
CA LEU A 283 -4.47 -0.78 14.07
C LEU A 283 -4.70 0.25 15.19
N ASN A 284 -5.28 1.40 14.84
CA ASN A 284 -5.58 2.48 15.77
C ASN A 284 -7.03 2.46 16.29
N GLY A 285 -7.73 1.34 16.18
CA GLY A 285 -9.05 1.12 16.77
C GLY A 285 -10.21 1.79 16.03
N ILE A 286 -10.01 2.21 14.78
CA ILE A 286 -11.06 2.69 13.88
C ILE A 286 -11.58 1.49 13.09
N ASP A 287 -12.89 1.26 13.09
CA ASP A 287 -13.53 0.17 12.35
C ASP A 287 -13.58 0.51 10.86
N ALA A 288 -12.48 0.25 10.14
CA ALA A 288 -12.31 0.58 8.74
C ALA A 288 -12.75 -0.57 7.82
N VAL A 289 -13.41 -0.23 6.73
CA VAL A 289 -13.78 -1.14 5.63
C VAL A 289 -13.26 -0.55 4.33
N VAL A 290 -12.54 -1.36 3.56
CA VAL A 290 -12.04 -1.00 2.23
C VAL A 290 -13.02 -1.49 1.19
N VAL A 291 -13.47 -0.60 0.32
CA VAL A 291 -14.47 -0.86 -0.72
C VAL A 291 -13.86 -0.64 -2.10
N GLY A 292 -14.31 -1.42 -3.08
CA GLY A 292 -13.89 -1.25 -4.47
C GLY A 292 -14.30 0.11 -5.04
N MET A 293 -13.44 0.70 -5.86
CA MET A 293 -13.65 2.01 -6.49
C MET A 293 -13.85 1.94 -8.01
N GLY A 294 -14.03 0.74 -8.56
CA GLY A 294 -14.16 0.55 -10.01
C GLY A 294 -12.83 0.61 -10.76
N SER A 295 -11.70 0.61 -10.07
CA SER A 295 -10.36 0.56 -10.68
C SER A 295 -9.94 -0.87 -10.98
N HIS A 296 -9.21 -1.04 -12.09
CA HIS A 296 -8.67 -2.30 -12.56
C HIS A 296 -7.28 -2.12 -13.16
N ASN A 297 -6.43 -3.13 -13.03
CA ASN A 297 -5.05 -3.14 -13.53
C ASN A 297 -4.22 -1.97 -13.00
N ALA A 298 -4.44 -1.54 -11.76
CA ALA A 298 -3.68 -0.50 -11.09
C ALA A 298 -2.16 -0.69 -11.28
N HIS A 299 -1.39 0.38 -11.24
CA HIS A 299 0.07 0.38 -11.41
C HIS A 299 0.56 -0.08 -12.80
N THR A 300 -0.30 -0.12 -13.80
CA THR A 300 0.08 -0.47 -15.19
C THR A 300 -0.45 0.53 -16.21
N THR A 301 0.15 0.58 -17.39
CA THR A 301 -0.36 1.39 -18.52
C THR A 301 -1.69 0.89 -19.08
N ARG A 302 -2.21 -0.24 -18.57
CA ARG A 302 -3.52 -0.82 -18.92
C ARG A 302 -4.57 -0.50 -17.87
N GLU A 303 -4.25 0.35 -16.91
CA GLU A 303 -5.17 0.79 -15.87
C GLU A 303 -6.42 1.43 -16.47
N TYR A 304 -7.57 1.09 -15.93
CA TYR A 304 -8.83 1.72 -16.26
C TYR A 304 -9.77 1.81 -15.06
N VAL A 305 -10.65 2.77 -15.10
CA VAL A 305 -11.71 2.97 -14.11
C VAL A 305 -13.06 2.86 -14.79
N LEU A 306 -13.99 2.12 -14.21
CA LEU A 306 -15.37 2.05 -14.70
C LEU A 306 -16.00 3.44 -14.65
N SER A 307 -16.73 3.82 -15.70
CA SER A 307 -17.44 5.10 -15.68
C SER A 307 -18.57 5.07 -14.64
N LEU A 308 -18.95 6.24 -14.15
CA LEU A 308 -20.02 6.40 -13.15
C LEU A 308 -21.35 5.75 -13.54
N ILE A 309 -21.57 5.51 -14.83
CA ILE A 309 -22.77 4.81 -15.32
C ILE A 309 -22.78 3.33 -14.92
N HIS A 310 -21.61 2.75 -14.64
CA HIS A 310 -21.43 1.33 -14.32
C HIS A 310 -21.05 1.08 -12.85
N ILE A 311 -20.81 2.13 -12.09
CA ILE A 311 -20.62 2.09 -10.66
C ILE A 311 -21.96 2.17 -9.95
#